data_19decfb43c031bc80f7fb296966f8c95
#
_entry.id   19decfb43c031bc80f7fb296966f8c95
#
_cell.length_a   1.000
_cell.length_b   1.000
_cell.length_c   1.000
_cell.angle_alpha   90.00
_cell.angle_beta   90.00
_cell.angle_gamma   90.00
#
_symmetry.space_group_name_H-M   'P 1'
#
loop_
_entity.id
_entity.type
_entity.pdbx_description
1 polymer ?
#
loop_
_entity_poly.entity_id
_entity_poly.type
_entity_poly.pdbx_seq_one_letter_code
_entity_poly.pdbx_strand_id
1 'polypeptide(L)'
;TPERSDGYDVATIFDDNLAYHATIGDGISDESLVPFHYVGIKDTVDFHQIPWRNGRFDIAELEKHVAQSERMDRLAVAMKEHPASRTIVFCCSQRHSVFVRDWLRERNATASAVFSGDGSDSYAESLNGLRSGQLQFLCVVDMFNEGLDIPAVDRVIMLRPTESKVIFLQQLGRGLRASEGKTHLLVMDFVGNHRVFAQRMIHLLSLRSTTTGWKDLKKWLNGEPPDLPEGCLLDVELDAKDVLKQFLPKGKEAGIEGYRACRDELSRRPQMIEFYNRGYLPKTVSAAEGSWFAFVDNEGDLPENESSVAADFADWLKVVESTQLNKSYKMVVLRVLLDQGALFTGVDLTAFSVTCRRFMQNHEVLRQDLSGQKHAVDHEAASDSEWAEWWVKWPISRWLDNQGSRKWFVRNDNSFSLDLDCDVTIQPVLE
;
A
#
# COMPACT_ATOMS: atom_id res chain seq x y z
N THR A 1 1.48 11.82 -2.12
CA THR A 1 1.93 10.44 -1.91
C THR A 1 2.61 9.94 -3.17
N PRO A 2 3.76 9.26 -3.10
CA PRO A 2 4.43 8.70 -4.28
C PRO A 2 3.58 7.62 -4.95
N GLU A 3 2.81 6.87 -4.18
CA GLU A 3 1.87 5.88 -4.71
C GLU A 3 0.61 6.58 -5.26
N ARG A 4 0.33 6.41 -6.55
CA ARG A 4 -0.86 6.92 -7.23
C ARG A 4 -1.89 5.81 -7.43
N SER A 5 -3.17 6.19 -7.46
CA SER A 5 -4.28 5.26 -7.71
C SER A 5 -4.29 4.67 -9.12
N ASP A 6 -3.59 5.30 -10.08
CA ASP A 6 -3.43 4.84 -11.47
C ASP A 6 -2.25 3.88 -11.67
N GLY A 7 -1.53 3.53 -10.60
CA GLY A 7 -0.38 2.62 -10.64
C GLY A 7 0.91 3.24 -11.17
N TYR A 8 0.91 4.53 -11.50
CA TYR A 8 2.14 5.25 -11.87
C TYR A 8 2.95 5.57 -10.62
N ASP A 9 4.22 5.21 -10.63
CA ASP A 9 5.16 5.65 -9.60
C ASP A 9 5.72 7.02 -9.99
N VAL A 10 5.48 8.02 -9.13
CA VAL A 10 5.99 9.38 -9.34
C VAL A 10 7.52 9.41 -9.30
N ALA A 11 8.17 8.49 -8.59
CA ALA A 11 9.63 8.42 -8.50
C ALA A 11 10.26 8.18 -9.88
N THR A 12 9.60 7.44 -10.78
CA THR A 12 10.12 7.20 -12.14
C THR A 12 10.27 8.48 -12.97
N ILE A 13 9.46 9.53 -12.70
CA ILE A 13 9.57 10.83 -13.37
C ILE A 13 10.89 11.55 -12.99
N PHE A 14 11.45 11.20 -11.84
CA PHE A 14 12.67 11.76 -11.29
C PHE A 14 13.84 10.77 -11.31
N ASP A 15 13.81 9.79 -12.23
CA ASP A 15 14.82 8.74 -12.35
C ASP A 15 15.07 8.00 -11.02
N ASP A 16 13.96 7.75 -10.28
CA ASP A 16 13.95 7.17 -8.93
C ASP A 16 14.80 7.94 -7.89
N ASN A 17 15.11 9.20 -8.17
CA ASN A 17 15.91 10.03 -7.29
C ASN A 17 15.03 10.61 -6.16
N LEU A 18 14.93 9.86 -5.08
CA LEU A 18 14.18 10.23 -3.89
C LEU A 18 15.09 10.96 -2.89
N ALA A 19 14.95 12.28 -2.80
CA ALA A 19 15.76 13.10 -1.90
C ALA A 19 15.39 12.88 -0.42
N TYR A 20 14.10 12.69 -0.13
CA TYR A 20 13.59 12.47 1.22
C TYR A 20 12.24 11.74 1.19
N HIS A 21 12.04 10.80 2.09
CA HIS A 21 10.78 10.10 2.31
C HIS A 21 10.44 10.13 3.81
N ALA A 22 9.27 10.64 4.15
CA ALA A 22 8.73 10.59 5.50
C ALA A 22 7.37 9.91 5.51
N THR A 23 7.18 9.02 6.46
CA THR A 23 5.89 8.39 6.74
C THR A 23 5.06 9.24 7.71
N ILE A 24 3.78 8.92 7.86
CA ILE A 24 2.95 9.51 8.94
C ILE A 24 3.57 9.20 10.31
N GLY A 25 4.14 7.99 10.47
CA GLY A 25 4.82 7.60 11.71
C GLY A 25 6.03 8.47 12.03
N ASP A 26 6.82 8.83 11.03
CA ASP A 26 7.94 9.76 11.20
C ASP A 26 7.44 11.15 11.62
N GLY A 27 6.41 11.67 10.93
CA GLY A 27 5.81 12.96 11.27
C GLY A 27 5.21 13.03 12.68
N ILE A 28 4.70 11.92 13.20
CA ILE A 28 4.24 11.85 14.60
C ILE A 28 5.45 11.80 15.56
N SER A 29 6.47 11.03 15.22
CA SER A 29 7.69 10.91 16.01
C SER A 29 8.49 12.24 16.09
N ASP A 30 8.45 13.04 15.03
CA ASP A 30 9.08 14.36 14.94
C ASP A 30 8.18 15.51 15.48
N GLU A 31 7.01 15.18 16.05
CA GLU A 31 6.03 16.16 16.56
C GLU A 31 5.47 17.13 15.51
N SER A 32 5.72 16.91 14.21
CA SER A 32 5.12 17.68 13.12
C SER A 32 3.65 17.32 12.90
N LEU A 33 3.24 16.14 13.37
CA LEU A 33 1.88 15.64 13.42
C LEU A 33 1.53 15.23 14.85
N VAL A 34 0.26 15.37 15.23
CA VAL A 34 -0.23 14.87 16.52
C VAL A 34 -0.48 13.36 16.46
N PRO A 35 -0.37 12.62 17.58
CA PRO A 35 -0.78 11.23 17.62
C PRO A 35 -2.29 11.08 17.41
N PHE A 36 -2.76 9.86 17.18
CA PHE A 36 -4.19 9.58 17.03
C PHE A 36 -4.70 8.59 18.08
N HIS A 37 -5.99 8.72 18.38
CA HIS A 37 -6.75 7.70 19.09
C HIS A 37 -7.81 7.15 18.12
N TYR A 38 -7.62 5.91 17.66
CA TYR A 38 -8.56 5.24 16.77
C TYR A 38 -9.57 4.42 17.57
N VAL A 39 -10.84 4.70 17.35
CA VAL A 39 -11.99 4.02 17.97
C VAL A 39 -12.73 3.23 16.88
N GLY A 40 -12.59 1.90 16.92
CA GLY A 40 -13.23 0.98 16.00
C GLY A 40 -14.54 0.44 16.55
N ILE A 41 -15.65 0.82 15.96
CA ILE A 41 -17.02 0.45 16.35
C ILE A 41 -17.50 -0.68 15.43
N LYS A 42 -18.06 -1.76 15.97
CA LYS A 42 -18.67 -2.79 15.12
C LYS A 42 -19.82 -2.22 14.31
N ASP A 43 -19.77 -2.37 12.98
CA ASP A 43 -20.87 -1.94 12.11
C ASP A 43 -22.07 -2.90 12.21
N THR A 44 -23.27 -2.35 12.06
CA THR A 44 -24.54 -3.11 11.99
C THR A 44 -24.86 -3.53 10.56
N VAL A 45 -24.18 -2.94 9.57
CA VAL A 45 -24.37 -3.20 8.14
C VAL A 45 -23.77 -4.55 7.75
N ASP A 46 -24.54 -5.36 7.03
CA ASP A 46 -24.06 -6.56 6.39
C ASP A 46 -23.52 -6.24 4.98
N PHE A 47 -22.20 -6.02 4.89
CA PHE A 47 -21.52 -5.66 3.65
C PHE A 47 -21.47 -6.80 2.62
N HIS A 48 -21.74 -8.06 2.99
CA HIS A 48 -21.86 -9.17 2.03
C HIS A 48 -23.06 -9.04 1.10
N GLN A 49 -24.08 -8.29 1.49
CA GLN A 49 -25.26 -8.03 0.67
C GLN A 49 -25.06 -6.89 -0.33
N ILE A 50 -23.95 -6.14 -0.23
CA ILE A 50 -23.68 -5.00 -1.08
C ILE A 50 -22.77 -5.41 -2.22
N PRO A 51 -23.17 -5.23 -3.50
CA PRO A 51 -22.35 -5.60 -4.64
C PRO A 51 -20.97 -4.94 -4.60
N TRP A 52 -19.93 -5.79 -4.77
CA TRP A 52 -18.55 -5.37 -4.85
C TRP A 52 -18.02 -5.63 -6.26
N ARG A 53 -17.60 -4.57 -6.98
CA ARG A 53 -17.08 -4.67 -8.35
C ARG A 53 -15.94 -3.68 -8.55
N ASN A 54 -14.91 -4.08 -9.29
CA ASN A 54 -13.75 -3.22 -9.62
C ASN A 54 -13.13 -2.56 -8.39
N GLY A 55 -12.97 -3.32 -7.30
CA GLY A 55 -12.34 -2.84 -6.08
C GLY A 55 -13.16 -1.86 -5.23
N ARG A 56 -14.47 -1.70 -5.48
CA ARG A 56 -15.36 -0.80 -4.74
C ARG A 56 -16.77 -1.34 -4.59
N PHE A 57 -17.46 -0.85 -3.57
CA PHE A 57 -18.88 -1.10 -3.40
C PHE A 57 -19.71 -0.29 -4.42
N ASP A 58 -20.84 -0.86 -4.83
CA ASP A 58 -21.88 -0.09 -5.52
C ASP A 58 -22.39 0.99 -4.60
N ILE A 59 -22.22 2.27 -4.98
CA ILE A 59 -22.52 3.42 -4.12
C ILE A 59 -24.01 3.54 -3.84
N ALA A 60 -24.88 3.21 -4.81
CA ALA A 60 -26.31 3.33 -4.65
C ALA A 60 -26.86 2.27 -3.67
N GLU A 61 -26.31 1.04 -3.74
CA GLU A 61 -26.66 0.01 -2.77
C GLU A 61 -26.04 0.27 -1.41
N LEU A 62 -24.78 0.70 -1.35
CA LEU A 62 -24.10 1.07 -0.10
C LEU A 62 -24.89 2.14 0.67
N GLU A 63 -25.34 3.19 -0.02
CA GLU A 63 -26.14 4.29 0.57
C GLU A 63 -27.38 3.77 1.30
N LYS A 64 -28.12 2.82 0.70
CA LYS A 64 -29.33 2.24 1.30
C LYS A 64 -29.04 1.52 2.61
N HIS A 65 -27.86 0.92 2.74
CA HIS A 65 -27.47 0.13 3.91
C HIS A 65 -26.82 0.97 5.01
N VAL A 66 -26.09 2.04 4.66
CA VAL A 66 -25.36 2.84 5.66
C VAL A 66 -26.18 4.00 6.24
N ALA A 67 -27.21 4.48 5.54
CA ALA A 67 -28.10 5.55 6.00
C ALA A 67 -29.21 4.98 6.93
N GLN A 68 -28.81 4.39 8.05
CA GLN A 68 -29.72 3.77 9.01
C GLN A 68 -29.64 4.42 10.39
N SER A 69 -30.79 4.61 11.02
CA SER A 69 -30.88 5.26 12.34
C SER A 69 -30.12 4.49 13.42
N GLU A 70 -30.21 3.16 13.45
CA GLU A 70 -29.51 2.31 14.43
C GLU A 70 -27.99 2.52 14.38
N ARG A 71 -27.42 2.61 13.17
CA ARG A 71 -25.99 2.88 12.98
C ARG A 71 -25.60 4.25 13.54
N MET A 72 -26.46 5.26 13.30
CA MET A 72 -26.24 6.61 13.81
C MET A 72 -26.41 6.69 15.34
N ASP A 73 -27.29 5.90 15.93
CA ASP A 73 -27.46 5.85 17.38
C ASP A 73 -26.22 5.23 18.06
N ARG A 74 -25.61 4.20 17.47
CA ARG A 74 -24.31 3.70 17.93
C ARG A 74 -23.22 4.77 17.85
N LEU A 75 -23.17 5.51 16.75
CA LEU A 75 -22.25 6.65 16.61
C LEU A 75 -22.48 7.69 17.72
N ALA A 76 -23.74 8.00 18.06
CA ALA A 76 -24.05 8.94 19.13
C ALA A 76 -23.50 8.50 20.48
N VAL A 77 -23.60 7.21 20.80
CA VAL A 77 -23.00 6.63 22.03
C VAL A 77 -21.49 6.85 22.04
N ALA A 78 -20.80 6.43 20.98
CA ALA A 78 -19.37 6.59 20.88
C ALA A 78 -18.90 8.06 20.91
N MET A 79 -19.64 8.98 20.27
CA MET A 79 -19.34 10.41 20.32
C MET A 79 -19.49 11.00 21.74
N LYS A 80 -20.41 10.47 22.55
CA LYS A 80 -20.60 10.90 23.93
C LYS A 80 -19.48 10.42 24.84
N GLU A 81 -18.98 9.23 24.61
CA GLU A 81 -17.84 8.65 25.35
C GLU A 81 -16.51 9.33 24.97
N HIS A 82 -16.39 9.81 23.74
CA HIS A 82 -15.21 10.46 23.22
C HIS A 82 -15.55 11.87 22.71
N PRO A 83 -15.64 12.89 23.57
CA PRO A 83 -16.00 14.24 23.17
C PRO A 83 -14.94 14.90 22.30
N ALA A 84 -15.38 15.72 21.36
CA ALA A 84 -14.53 16.51 20.48
C ALA A 84 -15.27 17.77 20.01
N SER A 85 -14.53 18.77 19.53
CA SER A 85 -15.06 20.08 19.22
C SER A 85 -15.33 20.30 17.73
N ARG A 86 -14.45 19.82 16.86
CA ARG A 86 -14.48 20.05 15.41
C ARG A 86 -14.30 18.75 14.65
N THR A 87 -15.37 18.33 13.99
CA THR A 87 -15.45 17.01 13.36
C THR A 87 -15.61 17.10 11.85
N ILE A 88 -14.80 16.32 11.11
CA ILE A 88 -15.07 15.99 9.72
C ILE A 88 -15.70 14.60 9.66
N VAL A 89 -16.79 14.47 8.88
CA VAL A 89 -17.49 13.20 8.66
C VAL A 89 -17.41 12.82 7.19
N PHE A 90 -16.73 11.72 6.88
CA PHE A 90 -16.61 11.19 5.53
C PHE A 90 -17.80 10.28 5.20
N CYS A 91 -18.61 10.71 4.23
CA CYS A 91 -19.82 10.03 3.79
C CYS A 91 -19.62 9.35 2.43
N CYS A 92 -20.41 8.30 2.11
CA CYS A 92 -20.30 7.55 0.86
C CYS A 92 -20.96 8.23 -0.34
N SER A 93 -21.95 9.13 -0.10
CA SER A 93 -22.69 9.83 -1.14
C SER A 93 -23.20 11.20 -0.66
N GLN A 94 -23.66 12.00 -1.60
CA GLN A 94 -24.29 13.30 -1.31
C GLN A 94 -25.52 13.13 -0.41
N ARG A 95 -26.41 12.19 -0.74
CA ARG A 95 -27.62 11.92 0.08
C ARG A 95 -27.25 11.44 1.48
N HIS A 96 -26.24 10.58 1.59
CA HIS A 96 -25.75 10.15 2.90
C HIS A 96 -25.20 11.32 3.70
N SER A 97 -24.48 12.28 3.09
CA SER A 97 -23.95 13.45 3.80
C SER A 97 -25.07 14.38 4.29
N VAL A 98 -26.13 14.56 3.48
CA VAL A 98 -27.32 15.30 3.87
C VAL A 98 -28.07 14.61 5.02
N PHE A 99 -28.26 13.29 4.92
CA PHE A 99 -28.88 12.49 5.98
C PHE A 99 -28.13 12.64 7.32
N VAL A 100 -26.81 12.53 7.31
CA VAL A 100 -25.97 12.67 8.51
C VAL A 100 -26.03 14.10 9.07
N ARG A 101 -25.95 15.12 8.21
CA ARG A 101 -26.11 16.53 8.60
C ARG A 101 -27.44 16.78 9.32
N ASP A 102 -28.54 16.31 8.72
CA ASP A 102 -29.87 16.55 9.24
C ASP A 102 -30.08 15.79 10.56
N TRP A 103 -29.62 14.56 10.65
CA TRP A 103 -29.60 13.77 11.89
C TRP A 103 -28.83 14.48 13.03
N LEU A 104 -27.69 15.13 12.72
CA LEU A 104 -26.91 15.92 13.69
C LEU A 104 -27.68 17.20 14.12
N ARG A 105 -28.27 17.91 13.16
CA ARG A 105 -29.04 19.13 13.41
C ARG A 105 -30.27 18.87 14.29
N GLU A 106 -30.95 17.75 14.10
CA GLU A 106 -32.07 17.33 14.97
C GLU A 106 -31.64 17.12 16.42
N ARG A 107 -30.37 16.89 16.67
CA ARG A 107 -29.75 16.74 18.01
C ARG A 107 -29.05 18.01 18.50
N ASN A 108 -29.45 19.16 17.95
CA ASN A 108 -28.93 20.49 18.28
C ASN A 108 -27.42 20.67 18.02
N ALA A 109 -26.81 19.87 17.16
CA ALA A 109 -25.43 20.10 16.71
C ALA A 109 -25.41 21.04 15.50
N THR A 110 -24.39 21.90 15.42
CA THR A 110 -24.16 22.73 14.22
C THR A 110 -23.42 21.89 13.17
N ALA A 111 -24.09 21.62 12.05
CA ALA A 111 -23.57 20.74 11.00
C ALA A 111 -23.82 21.32 9.60
N SER A 112 -22.88 21.10 8.68
CA SER A 112 -23.00 21.39 7.25
C SER A 112 -22.67 20.15 6.43
N ALA A 113 -23.26 20.06 5.22
CA ALA A 113 -22.92 19.03 4.24
C ALA A 113 -22.39 19.70 2.96
N VAL A 114 -21.15 19.37 2.59
CA VAL A 114 -20.48 19.99 1.44
C VAL A 114 -20.04 18.92 0.43
N PHE A 115 -20.49 19.09 -0.82
CA PHE A 115 -20.24 18.20 -1.93
C PHE A 115 -20.39 18.95 -3.27
N SER A 116 -20.01 18.31 -4.39
CA SER A 116 -20.19 18.90 -5.74
C SER A 116 -21.65 18.80 -6.16
N GLY A 117 -22.26 19.90 -6.59
CA GLY A 117 -23.59 19.95 -7.16
C GLY A 117 -24.63 20.64 -6.27
N ASP A 118 -25.88 20.55 -6.70
CA ASP A 118 -27.01 21.26 -6.05
C ASP A 118 -27.34 20.67 -4.68
N GLY A 119 -27.75 21.54 -3.75
CA GLY A 119 -28.12 21.17 -2.39
C GLY A 119 -26.95 21.09 -1.40
N SER A 120 -25.71 21.34 -1.84
CA SER A 120 -24.55 21.52 -0.97
C SER A 120 -24.67 22.82 -0.18
N ASP A 121 -24.29 22.77 1.11
CA ASP A 121 -24.08 23.99 1.88
C ASP A 121 -22.85 24.75 1.31
N SER A 122 -22.76 26.06 1.60
CA SER A 122 -21.64 26.89 1.12
C SER A 122 -20.29 26.39 1.61
N TYR A 123 -19.38 26.08 0.68
CA TYR A 123 -18.02 25.62 0.99
C TYR A 123 -17.25 26.59 1.88
N ALA A 124 -17.21 27.87 1.49
CA ALA A 124 -16.43 28.89 2.19
C ALA A 124 -16.98 29.16 3.60
N GLU A 125 -18.30 29.26 3.74
CA GLU A 125 -18.96 29.48 5.04
C GLU A 125 -18.77 28.28 5.97
N SER A 126 -18.92 27.05 5.45
CA SER A 126 -18.73 25.83 6.22
C SER A 126 -17.29 25.69 6.74
N LEU A 127 -16.29 25.98 5.90
CA LEU A 127 -14.89 25.96 6.31
C LEU A 127 -14.58 27.04 7.37
N ASN A 128 -15.05 28.24 7.16
CA ASN A 128 -14.83 29.33 8.11
C ASN A 128 -15.56 29.05 9.44
N GLY A 129 -16.77 28.50 9.38
CA GLY A 129 -17.52 28.07 10.55
C GLY A 129 -16.80 26.99 11.35
N LEU A 130 -16.21 25.98 10.66
CA LEU A 130 -15.45 24.92 11.32
C LEU A 130 -14.15 25.46 11.94
N ARG A 131 -13.44 26.37 11.23
CA ARG A 131 -12.23 27.03 11.76
C ARG A 131 -12.51 27.87 12.99
N SER A 132 -13.57 28.66 12.98
CA SER A 132 -13.96 29.53 14.09
C SER A 132 -14.61 28.76 15.26
N GLY A 133 -15.02 27.50 15.08
CA GLY A 133 -15.76 26.71 16.07
C GLY A 133 -17.25 27.01 16.12
N GLN A 134 -17.78 27.81 15.20
CA GLN A 134 -19.25 28.02 15.05
C GLN A 134 -19.94 26.79 14.46
N LEU A 135 -19.21 26.02 13.65
CA LEU A 135 -19.62 24.74 13.11
C LEU A 135 -18.90 23.59 13.84
N GLN A 136 -19.66 22.61 14.33
CA GLN A 136 -19.12 21.44 15.02
C GLN A 136 -18.84 20.27 14.06
N PHE A 137 -19.67 20.10 13.02
CA PHE A 137 -19.59 18.98 12.09
C PHE A 137 -19.59 19.44 10.64
N LEU A 138 -18.66 18.92 9.87
CA LEU A 138 -18.60 19.08 8.42
C LEU A 138 -18.71 17.70 7.75
N CYS A 139 -19.88 17.40 7.17
CA CYS A 139 -20.12 16.18 6.41
C CYS A 139 -19.63 16.38 4.96
N VAL A 140 -18.79 15.46 4.48
CA VAL A 140 -18.15 15.60 3.17
C VAL A 140 -18.21 14.31 2.36
N VAL A 141 -18.20 14.47 1.04
CA VAL A 141 -18.05 13.39 0.06
C VAL A 141 -16.76 13.66 -0.72
N ASP A 142 -16.24 12.74 -1.47
CA ASP A 142 -14.95 12.67 -2.18
C ASP A 142 -14.16 13.96 -2.50
N MET A 143 -14.81 15.11 -2.63
CA MET A 143 -14.19 16.42 -2.93
C MET A 143 -13.08 16.83 -1.95
N PHE A 144 -13.09 16.30 -0.75
CA PHE A 144 -12.18 16.70 0.32
C PHE A 144 -10.98 15.76 0.48
N ASN A 145 -10.76 14.89 -0.50
CA ASN A 145 -9.53 14.09 -0.54
C ASN A 145 -8.30 14.97 -0.84
N GLU A 146 -8.48 16.18 -1.43
CA GLU A 146 -7.40 17.15 -1.69
C GLU A 146 -7.82 18.59 -1.31
N GLY A 147 -6.88 19.40 -0.82
CA GLY A 147 -7.05 20.85 -0.65
C GLY A 147 -7.62 21.37 0.69
N LEU A 148 -8.06 20.52 1.62
CA LEU A 148 -8.58 20.95 2.92
C LEU A 148 -7.44 21.15 3.93
N ASP A 149 -7.29 22.36 4.43
CA ASP A 149 -6.36 22.68 5.51
C ASP A 149 -7.09 23.28 6.72
N ILE A 150 -7.42 22.42 7.69
CA ILE A 150 -8.03 22.81 8.96
C ILE A 150 -7.31 22.08 10.11
N PRO A 151 -6.17 22.57 10.57
CA PRO A 151 -5.41 21.95 11.66
C PRO A 151 -6.23 21.78 12.95
N ALA A 152 -7.21 22.66 13.18
CA ALA A 152 -8.06 22.64 14.36
C ALA A 152 -9.07 21.48 14.43
N VAL A 153 -9.18 20.64 13.40
CA VAL A 153 -10.00 19.42 13.43
C VAL A 153 -9.42 18.44 14.44
N ASP A 154 -10.22 18.06 15.42
CA ASP A 154 -9.83 17.16 16.51
C ASP A 154 -10.53 15.79 16.44
N ARG A 155 -11.52 15.62 15.54
CA ARG A 155 -12.15 14.33 15.27
C ARG A 155 -12.44 14.12 13.78
N VAL A 156 -12.21 12.89 13.34
CA VAL A 156 -12.61 12.39 12.03
C VAL A 156 -13.54 11.19 12.23
N ILE A 157 -14.66 11.17 11.51
CA ILE A 157 -15.62 10.04 11.52
C ILE A 157 -15.66 9.44 10.11
N MET A 158 -15.38 8.16 10.00
CA MET A 158 -15.39 7.42 8.74
C MET A 158 -16.67 6.60 8.62
N LEU A 159 -17.70 7.16 7.99
CA LEU A 159 -19.00 6.50 7.77
C LEU A 159 -19.04 5.73 6.43
N ARG A 160 -17.97 5.77 5.66
CA ARG A 160 -17.86 5.01 4.42
C ARG A 160 -16.73 3.99 4.52
N PRO A 161 -16.90 2.78 3.95
CA PRO A 161 -15.75 1.92 3.71
C PRO A 161 -14.81 2.61 2.71
N THR A 162 -13.53 2.72 3.03
CA THR A 162 -12.51 3.32 2.15
C THR A 162 -11.61 2.20 1.66
N GLU A 163 -11.64 1.95 0.36
CA GLU A 163 -10.97 0.85 -0.30
C GLU A 163 -9.48 1.15 -0.55
N SER A 164 -9.15 2.42 -0.78
CA SER A 164 -7.80 2.86 -1.10
C SER A 164 -7.00 3.23 0.14
N LYS A 165 -5.81 2.62 0.29
CA LYS A 165 -4.81 3.02 1.31
C LYS A 165 -4.49 4.52 1.21
N VAL A 166 -4.30 5.02 0.00
CA VAL A 166 -3.95 6.43 -0.26
C VAL A 166 -5.05 7.35 0.26
N ILE A 167 -6.30 7.07 -0.10
CA ILE A 167 -7.45 7.87 0.35
C ILE A 167 -7.58 7.82 1.88
N PHE A 168 -7.46 6.63 2.47
CA PHE A 168 -7.53 6.47 3.92
C PHE A 168 -6.46 7.28 4.64
N LEU A 169 -5.19 7.18 4.21
CA LEU A 169 -4.09 7.94 4.81
C LEU A 169 -4.22 9.45 4.56
N GLN A 170 -4.77 9.87 3.41
CA GLN A 170 -5.07 11.27 3.14
C GLN A 170 -6.16 11.82 4.06
N GLN A 171 -7.22 11.06 4.30
CA GLN A 171 -8.29 11.43 5.23
C GLN A 171 -7.76 11.53 6.67
N LEU A 172 -6.96 10.56 7.09
CA LEU A 172 -6.30 10.56 8.40
C LEU A 172 -5.35 11.75 8.55
N GLY A 173 -4.45 11.95 7.57
CA GLY A 173 -3.42 12.98 7.60
C GLY A 173 -3.95 14.41 7.72
N ARG A 174 -5.17 14.67 7.25
CA ARG A 174 -5.80 16.00 7.39
C ARG A 174 -6.08 16.37 8.84
N GLY A 175 -6.48 15.38 9.62
CA GLY A 175 -6.74 15.58 11.04
C GLY A 175 -5.48 15.47 11.90
N LEU A 176 -4.35 14.98 11.40
CA LEU A 176 -3.12 14.83 12.21
C LEU A 176 -2.30 16.10 12.34
N ARG A 177 -2.60 17.18 11.61
CA ARG A 177 -1.85 18.43 11.71
C ARG A 177 -1.93 19.02 13.11
N ALA A 178 -0.78 19.48 13.61
CA ALA A 178 -0.70 20.14 14.90
C ALA A 178 -1.46 21.48 14.90
N SER A 179 -2.13 21.78 16.01
CA SER A 179 -2.81 23.04 16.26
C SER A 179 -2.80 23.35 17.74
N GLU A 180 -2.87 24.62 18.09
CA GLU A 180 -2.87 25.06 19.49
C GLU A 180 -3.99 24.37 20.29
N GLY A 181 -3.62 23.78 21.43
CA GLY A 181 -4.53 23.04 22.31
C GLY A 181 -4.93 21.64 21.85
N LYS A 182 -4.47 21.18 20.69
CA LYS A 182 -4.77 19.85 20.18
C LYS A 182 -3.68 18.85 20.58
N THR A 183 -4.04 17.87 21.37
CA THR A 183 -3.12 16.84 21.88
C THR A 183 -3.10 15.57 21.02
N HIS A 184 -4.21 15.27 20.34
CA HIS A 184 -4.36 14.09 19.47
C HIS A 184 -5.51 14.28 18.48
N LEU A 185 -5.59 13.42 17.49
CA LEU A 185 -6.73 13.26 16.61
C LEU A 185 -7.56 12.06 17.05
N LEU A 186 -8.85 12.26 17.31
CA LEU A 186 -9.78 11.16 17.50
C LEU A 186 -10.29 10.67 16.14
N VAL A 187 -10.13 9.37 15.85
CA VAL A 187 -10.61 8.72 14.62
C VAL A 187 -11.68 7.71 15.00
N MET A 188 -12.90 7.94 14.58
CA MET A 188 -14.01 6.99 14.75
C MET A 188 -14.32 6.30 13.44
N ASP A 189 -14.33 4.98 13.45
CA ASP A 189 -14.53 4.17 12.27
C ASP A 189 -15.46 2.99 12.55
N PHE A 190 -16.36 2.71 11.61
CA PHE A 190 -17.18 1.52 11.66
C PHE A 190 -16.47 0.34 10.99
N VAL A 191 -16.38 -0.76 11.71
CA VAL A 191 -15.73 -2.00 11.27
C VAL A 191 -16.80 -3.02 10.88
N GLY A 192 -16.95 -3.23 9.58
CA GLY A 192 -17.94 -4.14 9.01
C GLY A 192 -17.37 -5.50 8.60
N ASN A 193 -18.24 -6.38 8.16
CA ASN A 193 -17.95 -7.74 7.74
C ASN A 193 -17.47 -7.83 6.27
N HIS A 194 -16.46 -7.04 5.92
CA HIS A 194 -15.79 -7.10 4.62
C HIS A 194 -14.27 -6.94 4.79
N ARG A 195 -13.50 -7.59 3.92
CA ARG A 195 -12.03 -7.59 4.01
C ARG A 195 -11.39 -6.20 3.94
N VAL A 196 -12.05 -5.21 3.34
CA VAL A 196 -11.57 -3.82 3.27
C VAL A 196 -11.28 -3.24 4.66
N PHE A 197 -12.03 -3.65 5.66
CA PHE A 197 -11.82 -3.22 7.04
C PHE A 197 -10.57 -3.85 7.67
N ALA A 198 -10.29 -5.13 7.36
CA ALA A 198 -9.05 -5.77 7.77
C ALA A 198 -7.82 -5.13 7.10
N GLN A 199 -7.90 -4.78 5.82
CA GLN A 199 -6.86 -4.06 5.09
C GLN A 199 -6.61 -2.67 5.71
N ARG A 200 -7.67 -1.95 6.09
CA ARG A 200 -7.56 -0.66 6.78
C ARG A 200 -6.80 -0.77 8.10
N MET A 201 -7.06 -1.82 8.88
CA MET A 201 -6.31 -2.08 10.12
C MET A 201 -4.83 -2.37 9.83
N ILE A 202 -4.51 -3.11 8.77
CA ILE A 202 -3.13 -3.32 8.33
C ILE A 202 -2.46 -1.99 8.00
N HIS A 203 -3.16 -1.07 7.32
CA HIS A 203 -2.60 0.25 7.00
C HIS A 203 -2.30 1.08 8.25
N LEU A 204 -3.15 1.03 9.28
CA LEU A 204 -2.86 1.67 10.58
C LEU A 204 -1.67 1.05 11.29
N LEU A 205 -1.56 -0.27 11.28
CA LEU A 205 -0.44 -0.98 11.89
C LEU A 205 0.88 -0.77 11.13
N SER A 206 0.82 -0.34 9.84
CA SER A 206 1.99 -0.13 8.98
C SER A 206 2.56 1.29 9.02
N LEU A 207 2.10 2.15 9.92
CA LEU A 207 2.55 3.56 9.98
C LEU A 207 4.03 3.72 10.37
N ARG A 208 4.62 2.74 11.07
CA ARG A 208 6.07 2.70 11.39
C ARG A 208 6.89 1.78 10.49
N SER A 209 6.27 0.85 9.79
CA SER A 209 6.98 -0.16 9.00
C SER A 209 6.24 -0.51 7.73
N THR A 210 6.92 -0.41 6.61
CA THR A 210 6.38 -0.79 5.29
C THR A 210 6.21 -2.32 5.13
N THR A 211 6.77 -3.12 6.04
CA THR A 211 6.69 -4.60 6.01
C THR A 211 5.52 -5.17 6.81
N THR A 212 4.72 -4.32 7.45
CA THR A 212 3.54 -4.73 8.24
C THR A 212 2.45 -5.32 7.33
N GLY A 213 1.91 -6.44 7.76
CA GLY A 213 0.90 -7.15 6.97
C GLY A 213 -0.04 -8.00 7.82
N TRP A 214 -0.63 -9.03 7.21
CA TRP A 214 -1.56 -9.94 7.86
C TRP A 214 -1.01 -10.64 9.12
N LYS A 215 0.32 -10.85 9.17
CA LYS A 215 0.98 -11.45 10.34
C LYS A 215 0.84 -10.53 11.57
N ASP A 216 1.02 -9.25 11.38
CA ASP A 216 0.97 -8.27 12.47
C ASP A 216 -0.47 -7.97 12.88
N LEU A 217 -1.41 -7.93 11.91
CA LEU A 217 -2.84 -7.92 12.20
C LEU A 217 -3.23 -9.13 13.06
N LYS A 218 -2.76 -10.34 12.71
CA LYS A 218 -3.04 -11.56 13.47
C LYS A 218 -2.49 -11.49 14.90
N LYS A 219 -1.26 -11.00 15.09
CA LYS A 219 -0.66 -10.83 16.42
C LYS A 219 -1.51 -9.88 17.28
N TRP A 220 -1.83 -8.71 16.73
CA TRP A 220 -2.64 -7.72 17.42
C TRP A 220 -4.05 -8.26 17.78
N LEU A 221 -4.72 -8.96 16.87
CA LEU A 221 -6.02 -9.59 17.13
C LEU A 221 -5.96 -10.70 18.19
N ASN A 222 -4.78 -11.29 18.42
CA ASN A 222 -4.53 -12.28 19.46
C ASN A 222 -4.05 -11.65 20.80
N GLY A 223 -4.03 -10.30 20.89
CA GLY A 223 -3.75 -9.57 22.13
C GLY A 223 -2.31 -9.08 22.26
N GLU A 224 -1.44 -9.27 21.27
CA GLU A 224 -0.12 -8.64 21.27
C GLU A 224 -0.27 -7.11 21.07
N PRO A 225 0.53 -6.28 21.76
CA PRO A 225 0.48 -4.83 21.57
C PRO A 225 0.88 -4.46 20.13
N PRO A 226 0.21 -3.49 19.51
CA PRO A 226 0.55 -3.03 18.18
C PRO A 226 1.83 -2.16 18.22
N ASP A 227 2.66 -2.25 17.18
CA ASP A 227 3.80 -1.34 17.00
C ASP A 227 3.31 -0.04 16.33
N LEU A 228 2.95 0.94 17.15
CA LEU A 228 2.45 2.24 16.73
C LEU A 228 3.43 3.37 17.11
N PRO A 229 3.35 4.52 16.44
CA PRO A 229 4.03 5.73 16.89
C PRO A 229 3.65 6.09 18.34
N GLU A 230 4.57 6.71 19.06
CA GLU A 230 4.35 7.10 20.45
C GLU A 230 3.11 8.00 20.60
N GLY A 231 2.30 7.73 21.62
CA GLY A 231 1.05 8.43 21.89
C GLY A 231 -0.15 7.97 21.05
N CYS A 232 0.04 7.10 20.05
CA CYS A 232 -1.07 6.53 19.26
C CYS A 232 -1.75 5.38 20.01
N LEU A 233 -3.09 5.33 19.91
CA LEU A 233 -3.92 4.31 20.56
C LEU A 233 -4.86 3.65 19.56
N LEU A 234 -5.08 2.33 19.71
CA LEU A 234 -6.11 1.56 19.01
C LEU A 234 -7.09 0.98 20.03
N ASP A 235 -8.29 1.52 20.05
CA ASP A 235 -9.41 1.03 20.83
C ASP A 235 -10.47 0.48 19.88
N VAL A 236 -10.58 -0.85 19.80
CA VAL A 236 -11.48 -1.53 18.87
C VAL A 236 -12.35 -2.49 19.67
N GLU A 237 -13.67 -2.36 19.51
CA GLU A 237 -14.64 -3.24 20.17
C GLU A 237 -14.29 -4.73 19.94
N LEU A 238 -14.48 -5.56 20.97
CA LEU A 238 -14.17 -6.99 20.88
C LEU A 238 -14.94 -7.68 19.75
N ASP A 239 -16.21 -7.35 19.60
CA ASP A 239 -17.04 -7.86 18.50
C ASP A 239 -16.52 -7.45 17.12
N ALA A 240 -15.96 -6.25 16.99
CA ALA A 240 -15.31 -5.78 15.75
C ALA A 240 -14.01 -6.56 15.48
N LYS A 241 -13.21 -6.85 16.52
CA LYS A 241 -12.02 -7.72 16.40
C LYS A 241 -12.39 -9.13 15.96
N ASP A 242 -13.50 -9.69 16.45
CA ASP A 242 -13.95 -11.03 16.07
C ASP A 242 -14.43 -11.08 14.61
N VAL A 243 -15.03 -10.00 14.11
CA VAL A 243 -15.32 -9.84 12.67
C VAL A 243 -14.02 -9.81 11.86
N LEU A 244 -13.01 -9.05 12.28
CA LEU A 244 -11.73 -8.96 11.58
C LEU A 244 -10.97 -10.30 11.54
N LYS A 245 -11.06 -11.14 12.59
CA LYS A 245 -10.44 -12.47 12.62
C LYS A 245 -10.92 -13.41 11.52
N GLN A 246 -12.14 -13.22 11.02
CA GLN A 246 -12.71 -14.04 9.96
C GLN A 246 -11.96 -13.87 8.63
N PHE A 247 -11.34 -12.70 8.42
CA PHE A 247 -10.58 -12.37 7.22
C PHE A 247 -9.10 -12.73 7.29
N LEU A 248 -8.63 -13.29 8.41
CA LEU A 248 -7.24 -13.74 8.50
C LEU A 248 -6.98 -14.88 7.52
N PRO A 249 -5.93 -14.80 6.69
CA PRO A 249 -5.61 -15.83 5.71
C PRO A 249 -5.44 -17.23 6.34
N LYS A 250 -6.07 -18.24 5.76
CA LYS A 250 -6.06 -19.63 6.23
C LYS A 250 -5.50 -20.56 5.13
N GLY A 251 -4.17 -20.63 5.01
CA GLY A 251 -3.51 -21.57 4.09
C GLY A 251 -3.54 -21.16 2.60
N LYS A 252 -3.41 -22.15 1.70
CA LYS A 252 -3.32 -21.96 0.24
C LYS A 252 -4.58 -21.32 -0.37
N GLU A 253 -5.75 -21.80 0.04
CA GLU A 253 -7.04 -21.30 -0.47
C GLU A 253 -7.20 -19.79 -0.25
N ALA A 254 -6.81 -19.30 0.91
CA ALA A 254 -6.82 -17.88 1.22
C ALA A 254 -5.84 -17.07 0.35
N GLY A 255 -4.74 -17.67 -0.08
CA GLY A 255 -3.82 -17.06 -1.04
C GLY A 255 -4.46 -16.91 -2.41
N ILE A 256 -5.15 -17.94 -2.90
CA ILE A 256 -5.87 -17.91 -4.20
C ILE A 256 -7.01 -16.88 -4.17
N GLU A 257 -7.82 -16.89 -3.13
CA GLU A 257 -8.87 -15.88 -2.95
C GLU A 257 -8.29 -14.45 -2.87
N GLY A 258 -7.16 -14.31 -2.17
CA GLY A 258 -6.43 -13.06 -2.07
C GLY A 258 -5.91 -12.56 -3.43
N TYR A 259 -5.41 -13.47 -4.27
CA TYR A 259 -4.99 -13.14 -5.64
C TYR A 259 -6.17 -12.65 -6.50
N ARG A 260 -7.26 -13.42 -6.51
CA ARG A 260 -8.48 -13.05 -7.25
C ARG A 260 -9.03 -11.70 -6.81
N ALA A 261 -8.99 -11.46 -5.52
CA ALA A 261 -9.39 -10.20 -4.94
C ALA A 261 -8.47 -9.04 -5.32
N CYS A 262 -7.15 -9.25 -5.39
CA CYS A 262 -6.21 -8.24 -5.91
C CYS A 262 -6.47 -7.96 -7.39
N ARG A 263 -6.73 -9.00 -8.19
CA ARG A 263 -7.09 -8.88 -9.61
C ARG A 263 -8.35 -8.03 -9.80
N ASP A 264 -9.39 -8.30 -9.03
CA ASP A 264 -10.66 -7.58 -9.11
C ASP A 264 -10.49 -6.10 -8.71
N GLU A 265 -9.68 -5.83 -7.67
CA GLU A 265 -9.35 -4.47 -7.22
C GLU A 265 -8.58 -3.69 -8.29
N LEU A 266 -7.56 -4.32 -8.88
CA LEU A 266 -6.70 -3.69 -9.87
C LEU A 266 -7.34 -3.66 -11.28
N SER A 267 -8.41 -4.44 -11.51
CA SER A 267 -9.02 -4.68 -12.83
C SER A 267 -7.99 -5.18 -13.87
N ARG A 268 -6.94 -5.84 -13.41
CA ARG A 268 -5.86 -6.45 -14.22
C ARG A 268 -5.13 -7.51 -13.41
N ARG A 269 -4.28 -8.27 -14.08
CA ARG A 269 -3.34 -9.20 -13.45
C ARG A 269 -2.50 -8.49 -12.37
N PRO A 270 -2.50 -8.96 -11.11
CA PRO A 270 -1.60 -8.45 -10.09
C PRO A 270 -0.15 -8.84 -10.38
N GLN A 271 0.77 -7.92 -10.15
CA GLN A 271 2.18 -8.27 -10.05
C GLN A 271 2.46 -9.01 -8.74
N MET A 272 3.51 -9.82 -8.69
CA MET A 272 3.91 -10.54 -7.48
C MET A 272 4.13 -9.60 -6.29
N ILE A 273 4.74 -8.44 -6.53
CA ILE A 273 5.01 -7.42 -5.49
C ILE A 273 3.72 -6.78 -4.97
N GLU A 274 2.74 -6.55 -5.83
CA GLU A 274 1.45 -6.00 -5.42
C GLU A 274 0.66 -6.98 -4.56
N PHE A 275 0.73 -8.27 -4.88
CA PHE A 275 0.18 -9.34 -4.07
C PHE A 275 0.89 -9.44 -2.71
N TYR A 276 2.22 -9.36 -2.70
CA TYR A 276 3.04 -9.35 -1.48
C TYR A 276 2.73 -8.13 -0.60
N ASN A 277 2.65 -6.94 -1.16
CA ASN A 277 2.35 -5.71 -0.43
C ASN A 277 0.94 -5.71 0.19
N ARG A 278 0.03 -6.55 -0.30
CA ARG A 278 -1.28 -6.79 0.30
C ARG A 278 -1.26 -7.84 1.40
N GLY A 279 -0.07 -8.30 1.80
CA GLY A 279 0.16 -9.21 2.92
C GLY A 279 0.02 -10.69 2.58
N TYR A 280 -0.09 -11.05 1.31
CA TYR A 280 -0.07 -12.44 0.88
C TYR A 280 1.35 -12.88 0.51
N LEU A 281 1.69 -14.12 0.85
CA LEU A 281 2.99 -14.67 0.47
C LEU A 281 2.89 -15.37 -0.90
N PRO A 282 3.59 -14.92 -1.94
CA PRO A 282 3.57 -15.57 -3.26
C PRO A 282 3.86 -17.07 -3.19
N LYS A 283 4.77 -17.48 -2.32
CA LYS A 283 5.09 -18.90 -2.07
C LYS A 283 3.88 -19.75 -1.69
N THR A 284 2.85 -19.20 -1.06
CA THR A 284 1.68 -19.98 -0.62
C THR A 284 0.82 -20.44 -1.79
N VAL A 285 0.85 -19.72 -2.90
CA VAL A 285 0.12 -20.04 -4.13
C VAL A 285 1.01 -20.70 -5.17
N SER A 286 2.24 -20.25 -5.34
CA SER A 286 3.15 -20.77 -6.36
C SER A 286 3.76 -22.13 -6.01
N ALA A 287 3.86 -22.52 -4.73
CA ALA A 287 4.50 -23.74 -4.32
C ALA A 287 3.87 -25.01 -4.90
N ALA A 288 2.55 -25.02 -5.13
CA ALA A 288 1.85 -26.18 -5.68
C ALA A 288 1.92 -26.22 -7.22
N GLU A 289 2.06 -25.08 -7.85
CA GLU A 289 2.11 -24.95 -9.33
C GLU A 289 3.56 -24.90 -9.85
N GLY A 290 4.54 -24.81 -8.96
CA GLY A 290 5.97 -24.78 -9.28
C GLY A 290 6.58 -23.40 -9.48
N SER A 291 5.79 -22.41 -9.89
CA SER A 291 6.21 -21.01 -10.05
C SER A 291 5.03 -20.04 -9.92
N TRP A 292 5.33 -18.74 -9.79
CA TRP A 292 4.32 -17.69 -9.82
C TRP A 292 3.63 -17.62 -11.19
N PHE A 293 4.38 -17.69 -12.28
CA PHE A 293 3.82 -17.63 -13.63
C PHE A 293 2.92 -18.83 -13.93
N ALA A 294 3.31 -20.06 -13.51
CA ALA A 294 2.44 -21.22 -13.64
C ALA A 294 1.13 -21.08 -12.83
N PHE A 295 1.20 -20.46 -11.65
CA PHE A 295 -0.01 -20.15 -10.87
C PHE A 295 -0.90 -19.12 -11.57
N VAL A 296 -0.31 -18.04 -12.11
CA VAL A 296 -1.06 -16.99 -12.82
C VAL A 296 -1.68 -17.51 -14.11
N ASP A 297 -1.00 -18.41 -14.81
CA ASP A 297 -1.52 -19.08 -15.99
C ASP A 297 -2.72 -19.99 -15.66
N ASN A 298 -2.63 -20.77 -14.58
CA ASN A 298 -3.74 -21.59 -14.08
C ASN A 298 -4.96 -20.76 -13.65
N GLU A 299 -4.77 -19.50 -13.23
CA GLU A 299 -5.88 -18.55 -12.96
C GLU A 299 -6.45 -17.93 -14.25
N GLY A 300 -5.86 -18.23 -15.42
CA GLY A 300 -6.30 -17.72 -16.73
C GLY A 300 -5.93 -16.25 -16.98
N ASP A 301 -4.92 -15.74 -16.31
CA ASP A 301 -4.52 -14.34 -16.33
C ASP A 301 -3.29 -14.07 -17.20
N LEU A 302 -2.74 -15.08 -17.88
CA LEU A 302 -1.74 -14.90 -18.94
C LEU A 302 -2.41 -14.92 -20.32
N PRO A 303 -2.15 -13.93 -21.18
CA PRO A 303 -2.46 -14.01 -22.61
C PRO A 303 -1.79 -15.23 -23.24
N GLU A 304 -2.35 -15.79 -24.31
CA GLU A 304 -1.85 -17.00 -24.95
C GLU A 304 -0.38 -16.94 -25.35
N ASN A 305 0.08 -15.78 -25.84
CA ASN A 305 1.47 -15.54 -26.17
C ASN A 305 2.39 -15.49 -24.93
N GLU A 306 1.94 -14.97 -23.79
CA GLU A 306 2.70 -14.98 -22.53
C GLU A 306 2.69 -16.36 -21.90
N SER A 307 1.57 -17.09 -21.96
CA SER A 307 1.43 -18.46 -21.44
C SER A 307 2.41 -19.42 -22.11
N SER A 308 2.50 -19.38 -23.45
CA SER A 308 3.47 -20.23 -24.19
C SER A 308 4.91 -19.89 -23.82
N VAL A 309 5.27 -18.61 -23.74
CA VAL A 309 6.63 -18.18 -23.34
C VAL A 309 6.93 -18.58 -21.89
N ALA A 310 5.98 -18.42 -20.97
CA ALA A 310 6.16 -18.83 -19.59
C ALA A 310 6.36 -20.35 -19.44
N ALA A 311 5.74 -21.16 -20.28
CA ALA A 311 5.96 -22.60 -20.31
C ALA A 311 7.31 -22.98 -20.92
N ASP A 312 7.67 -22.39 -22.04
CA ASP A 312 8.94 -22.70 -22.76
C ASP A 312 10.18 -22.29 -21.95
N PHE A 313 10.07 -21.19 -21.18
CA PHE A 313 11.17 -20.64 -20.38
C PHE A 313 10.96 -20.81 -18.87
N ALA A 314 10.16 -21.78 -18.45
CA ALA A 314 9.81 -22.03 -17.05
C ALA A 314 11.04 -22.19 -16.13
N ASP A 315 12.08 -22.84 -16.59
CA ASP A 315 13.33 -23.05 -15.82
C ASP A 315 14.06 -21.72 -15.53
N TRP A 316 14.10 -20.82 -16.52
CA TRP A 316 14.69 -19.48 -16.35
C TRP A 316 13.87 -18.65 -15.37
N LEU A 317 12.56 -18.55 -15.57
CA LEU A 317 11.65 -17.80 -14.71
C LEU A 317 11.72 -18.30 -13.28
N LYS A 318 11.79 -19.63 -13.06
CA LYS A 318 11.97 -20.21 -11.75
C LYS A 318 13.29 -19.83 -11.09
N VAL A 319 14.37 -19.70 -11.85
CA VAL A 319 15.65 -19.23 -11.31
C VAL A 319 15.54 -17.79 -10.82
N VAL A 320 14.89 -16.91 -11.58
CA VAL A 320 14.65 -15.52 -11.16
C VAL A 320 13.80 -15.46 -9.89
N GLU A 321 12.70 -16.22 -9.84
CA GLU A 321 11.79 -16.26 -8.68
C GLU A 321 12.43 -16.84 -7.40
N SER A 322 13.30 -17.85 -7.55
CA SER A 322 13.80 -18.63 -6.40
C SER A 322 15.25 -18.36 -6.04
N THR A 323 15.93 -17.46 -6.76
CA THR A 323 17.34 -17.16 -6.50
C THR A 323 17.55 -16.64 -5.07
N GLN A 324 18.55 -17.23 -4.37
CA GLN A 324 18.84 -16.81 -3.00
C GLN A 324 19.52 -15.44 -2.98
N LEU A 325 19.01 -14.57 -2.12
CA LEU A 325 19.50 -13.22 -1.93
C LEU A 325 19.99 -13.05 -0.49
N ASN A 326 21.27 -12.74 -0.33
CA ASN A 326 21.79 -12.25 0.94
C ASN A 326 21.70 -10.73 1.02
N LYS A 327 21.76 -10.06 -0.14
CA LYS A 327 21.59 -8.63 -0.38
C LYS A 327 21.02 -8.41 -1.78
N SER A 328 20.64 -7.19 -2.09
CA SER A 328 19.97 -6.82 -3.35
C SER A 328 20.82 -6.93 -4.62
N TYR A 329 22.14 -7.04 -4.50
CA TYR A 329 23.08 -6.94 -5.63
C TYR A 329 22.75 -7.81 -6.85
N LYS A 330 22.34 -9.07 -6.64
CA LYS A 330 21.95 -9.95 -7.73
C LYS A 330 20.76 -9.43 -8.52
N MET A 331 19.76 -8.92 -7.82
CA MET A 331 18.56 -8.36 -8.47
C MET A 331 18.84 -7.01 -9.13
N VAL A 332 19.75 -6.22 -8.57
CA VAL A 332 20.22 -4.98 -9.21
C VAL A 332 20.87 -5.26 -10.56
N VAL A 333 21.64 -6.36 -10.67
CA VAL A 333 22.21 -6.79 -11.98
C VAL A 333 21.09 -7.04 -12.99
N LEU A 334 20.07 -7.82 -12.65
CA LEU A 334 18.94 -8.09 -13.56
C LEU A 334 18.15 -6.82 -13.87
N ARG A 335 17.84 -6.02 -12.86
CA ARG A 335 17.07 -4.79 -13.05
C ARG A 335 17.76 -3.82 -14.00
N VAL A 336 19.05 -3.56 -13.83
CA VAL A 336 19.79 -2.64 -14.69
C VAL A 336 19.97 -3.21 -16.11
N LEU A 337 20.09 -4.55 -16.27
CA LEU A 337 20.08 -5.16 -17.61
C LEU A 337 18.75 -4.93 -18.34
N LEU A 338 17.62 -5.08 -17.63
CA LEU A 338 16.29 -4.82 -18.17
C LEU A 338 16.10 -3.34 -18.52
N ASP A 339 16.47 -2.44 -17.61
CA ASP A 339 16.34 -0.98 -17.84
C ASP A 339 17.15 -0.49 -19.05
N GLN A 340 18.23 -1.19 -19.38
CA GLN A 340 19.06 -0.91 -20.55
C GLN A 340 18.63 -1.66 -21.83
N GLY A 341 17.60 -2.54 -21.74
CA GLY A 341 17.24 -3.45 -22.84
C GLY A 341 18.42 -4.34 -23.28
N ALA A 342 19.25 -4.74 -22.33
CA ALA A 342 20.54 -5.39 -22.59
C ALA A 342 20.63 -6.83 -22.07
N LEU A 343 19.52 -7.41 -21.63
CA LEU A 343 19.47 -8.75 -21.08
C LEU A 343 20.04 -9.79 -22.06
N PHE A 344 19.68 -9.69 -23.32
CA PHE A 344 20.10 -10.61 -24.39
C PHE A 344 21.29 -10.10 -25.20
N THR A 345 21.45 -8.79 -25.35
CA THR A 345 22.52 -8.19 -26.18
C THR A 345 23.85 -8.10 -25.47
N GLY A 346 23.82 -8.16 -24.13
CA GLY A 346 25.00 -8.06 -23.28
C GLY A 346 25.49 -6.63 -23.06
N VAL A 347 26.36 -6.50 -22.06
CA VAL A 347 26.90 -5.21 -21.60
C VAL A 347 28.41 -5.27 -21.41
N ASP A 348 29.08 -4.11 -21.54
CA ASP A 348 30.45 -3.92 -21.07
C ASP A 348 30.45 -3.89 -19.53
N LEU A 349 31.17 -4.78 -18.89
CA LEU A 349 31.14 -4.96 -17.43
C LEU A 349 31.60 -3.73 -16.65
N THR A 350 32.54 -2.95 -17.18
CA THR A 350 33.05 -1.75 -16.49
C THR A 350 31.97 -0.68 -16.44
N ALA A 351 31.43 -0.30 -17.60
CA ALA A 351 30.35 0.70 -17.70
C ALA A 351 29.09 0.25 -16.97
N PHE A 352 28.72 -1.03 -17.09
CA PHE A 352 27.58 -1.62 -16.43
C PHE A 352 27.71 -1.60 -14.90
N SER A 353 28.88 -1.92 -14.36
CA SER A 353 29.14 -1.90 -12.92
C SER A 353 28.97 -0.50 -12.32
N VAL A 354 29.40 0.54 -13.06
CA VAL A 354 29.22 1.94 -12.66
C VAL A 354 27.74 2.33 -12.67
N THR A 355 26.99 1.84 -13.66
CA THR A 355 25.53 2.07 -13.72
C THR A 355 24.81 1.40 -12.55
N CYS A 356 25.19 0.15 -12.21
CA CYS A 356 24.65 -0.54 -11.04
C CYS A 356 24.96 0.21 -9.73
N ARG A 357 26.17 0.77 -9.59
CA ARG A 357 26.54 1.61 -8.43
C ARG A 357 25.61 2.81 -8.31
N ARG A 358 25.43 3.56 -9.39
CA ARG A 358 24.55 4.74 -9.43
C ARG A 358 23.10 4.37 -9.10
N PHE A 359 22.62 3.27 -9.67
CA PHE A 359 21.28 2.75 -9.37
C PHE A 359 21.10 2.50 -7.87
N MET A 360 22.05 1.80 -7.22
CA MET A 360 21.97 1.54 -5.78
C MET A 360 22.11 2.82 -4.93
N GLN A 361 22.95 3.76 -5.33
CA GLN A 361 23.14 5.04 -4.62
C GLN A 361 21.88 5.89 -4.65
N ASN A 362 21.13 5.85 -5.74
CA ASN A 362 19.89 6.62 -5.91
C ASN A 362 18.70 6.03 -5.14
N HIS A 363 18.77 4.75 -4.74
CA HIS A 363 17.70 4.09 -4.00
C HIS A 363 18.08 3.96 -2.51
N GLU A 364 17.37 4.63 -1.62
CA GLU A 364 17.68 4.67 -0.18
C GLU A 364 17.77 3.28 0.45
N VAL A 365 16.81 2.39 0.16
CA VAL A 365 16.77 1.02 0.69
C VAL A 365 17.96 0.20 0.18
N LEU A 366 18.34 0.35 -1.10
CA LEU A 366 19.45 -0.37 -1.70
C LEU A 366 20.80 0.18 -1.23
N ARG A 367 20.88 1.48 -0.95
CA ARG A 367 22.07 2.14 -0.41
C ARG A 367 22.52 1.53 0.91
N GLN A 368 21.58 1.06 1.73
CA GLN A 368 21.90 0.36 2.99
C GLN A 368 22.71 -0.92 2.76
N ASP A 369 22.52 -1.58 1.63
CA ASP A 369 23.30 -2.76 1.26
C ASP A 369 24.76 -2.45 0.90
N LEU A 370 25.06 -1.21 0.50
CA LEU A 370 26.43 -0.76 0.18
C LEU A 370 27.27 -0.51 1.44
N SER A 371 26.67 -0.35 2.61
CA SER A 371 27.35 -0.08 3.87
C SER A 371 27.57 -1.35 4.70
N GLY A 372 28.58 -1.33 5.58
CA GLY A 372 28.78 -2.33 6.63
C GLY A 372 29.38 -3.67 6.20
N GLN A 373 30.02 -3.81 5.05
CA GLN A 373 30.67 -5.05 4.63
C GLN A 373 32.16 -5.11 4.98
N LYS A 374 32.59 -6.27 5.46
CA LYS A 374 34.01 -6.55 5.83
C LYS A 374 35.01 -6.44 4.67
N HIS A 375 34.51 -6.43 3.42
CA HIS A 375 35.31 -6.38 2.18
C HIS A 375 34.66 -5.46 1.13
N ALA A 376 33.80 -4.54 1.53
CA ALA A 376 33.21 -3.60 0.61
C ALA A 376 34.23 -2.55 0.20
N VAL A 377 34.32 -2.32 -1.08
CA VAL A 377 34.96 -1.12 -1.62
C VAL A 377 34.08 0.06 -1.20
N ASP A 378 34.69 1.14 -0.77
CA ASP A 378 33.95 2.37 -0.47
C ASP A 378 33.23 2.87 -1.73
N HIS A 379 31.91 2.78 -1.73
CA HIS A 379 31.11 3.06 -2.92
C HIS A 379 31.08 4.56 -3.30
N GLU A 380 31.57 5.46 -2.41
CA GLU A 380 31.69 6.88 -2.68
C GLU A 380 33.09 7.26 -3.16
N ALA A 381 34.13 6.67 -2.55
CA ALA A 381 35.52 7.02 -2.80
C ALA A 381 36.21 6.16 -3.86
N ALA A 382 35.69 4.97 -4.16
CA ALA A 382 36.31 4.05 -5.11
C ALA A 382 36.32 4.61 -6.54
N SER A 383 37.42 4.41 -7.25
CA SER A 383 37.47 4.59 -8.70
C SER A 383 36.53 3.61 -9.42
N ASP A 384 36.13 3.96 -10.64
CA ASP A 384 35.25 3.11 -11.45
C ASP A 384 35.86 1.73 -11.70
N SER A 385 37.17 1.66 -11.83
CA SER A 385 37.90 0.38 -12.01
C SER A 385 37.85 -0.50 -10.76
N GLU A 386 38.15 0.07 -9.59
CA GLU A 386 38.08 -0.65 -8.32
C GLU A 386 36.66 -1.15 -8.03
N TRP A 387 35.66 -0.32 -8.31
CA TRP A 387 34.28 -0.70 -8.18
C TRP A 387 33.90 -1.84 -9.13
N ALA A 388 34.29 -1.76 -10.41
CA ALA A 388 34.03 -2.79 -11.41
C ALA A 388 34.68 -4.12 -11.04
N GLU A 389 35.93 -4.13 -10.57
CA GLU A 389 36.59 -5.35 -10.10
C GLU A 389 35.82 -5.99 -8.94
N TRP A 390 35.38 -5.20 -7.97
CA TRP A 390 34.58 -5.69 -6.83
C TRP A 390 33.24 -6.23 -7.29
N TRP A 391 32.52 -5.51 -8.20
CA TRP A 391 31.23 -5.88 -8.73
C TRP A 391 31.29 -7.20 -9.51
N VAL A 392 32.30 -7.37 -10.31
CA VAL A 392 32.54 -8.64 -11.04
C VAL A 392 32.83 -9.79 -10.10
N LYS A 393 33.60 -9.55 -9.05
CA LYS A 393 33.98 -10.58 -8.08
C LYS A 393 32.80 -11.12 -7.27
N TRP A 394 31.83 -10.29 -6.94
CA TRP A 394 30.75 -10.67 -6.04
C TRP A 394 29.39 -10.86 -6.74
N PRO A 395 28.67 -9.83 -7.21
CA PRO A 395 27.35 -10.07 -7.79
C PRO A 395 27.40 -10.76 -9.17
N ILE A 396 28.31 -10.38 -10.05
CA ILE A 396 28.42 -10.98 -11.40
C ILE A 396 28.84 -12.43 -11.32
N SER A 397 29.86 -12.77 -10.52
CA SER A 397 30.30 -14.16 -10.38
C SER A 397 29.17 -15.09 -9.93
N ARG A 398 28.24 -14.59 -9.10
CA ARG A 398 27.09 -15.37 -8.64
C ARG A 398 26.07 -15.68 -9.73
N TRP A 399 26.02 -14.88 -10.78
CA TRP A 399 25.22 -15.16 -11.98
C TRP A 399 25.98 -16.09 -12.97
N LEU A 400 27.30 -16.08 -12.93
CA LEU A 400 28.13 -16.98 -13.71
C LEU A 400 28.23 -18.40 -13.12
N ASP A 401 27.86 -18.57 -11.86
CA ASP A 401 27.76 -19.90 -11.23
C ASP A 401 26.53 -20.65 -11.76
N ASN A 402 26.52 -21.98 -11.61
CA ASN A 402 25.34 -22.77 -11.94
C ASN A 402 24.14 -22.35 -11.07
N GLN A 403 23.04 -22.06 -11.73
CA GLN A 403 21.74 -21.81 -11.08
C GLN A 403 20.80 -22.97 -11.47
N GLY A 404 20.63 -23.93 -10.57
CA GLY A 404 19.93 -25.16 -10.90
C GLY A 404 20.80 -26.07 -11.79
N SER A 405 20.28 -26.46 -12.96
CA SER A 405 20.92 -27.43 -13.87
C SER A 405 21.97 -26.84 -14.84
N ARG A 406 22.01 -25.52 -15.00
CA ARG A 406 22.88 -24.86 -15.99
C ARG A 406 23.37 -23.49 -15.53
N LYS A 407 24.34 -22.96 -16.31
CA LYS A 407 24.73 -21.55 -16.28
C LYS A 407 23.77 -20.78 -17.17
N TRP A 408 23.26 -19.67 -16.64
CA TRP A 408 22.33 -18.80 -17.37
C TRP A 408 23.03 -17.56 -17.93
N PHE A 409 24.19 -17.20 -17.42
CA PHE A 409 24.96 -16.07 -17.90
C PHE A 409 26.33 -16.49 -18.34
N VAL A 410 26.83 -15.80 -19.36
CA VAL A 410 28.20 -15.98 -19.88
C VAL A 410 28.95 -14.66 -19.80
N ARG A 411 30.28 -14.84 -19.67
CA ARG A 411 31.22 -13.74 -19.74
C ARG A 411 32.25 -14.06 -20.83
N ASN A 412 32.34 -13.14 -21.79
CA ASN A 412 33.33 -13.18 -22.87
C ASN A 412 34.18 -11.90 -22.74
N ASP A 413 35.45 -12.04 -22.30
CA ASP A 413 36.34 -10.93 -21.98
C ASP A 413 35.66 -9.93 -20.99
N ASN A 414 35.27 -8.76 -21.47
CA ASN A 414 34.57 -7.73 -20.69
C ASN A 414 33.06 -7.65 -20.99
N SER A 415 32.53 -8.57 -21.80
CA SER A 415 31.08 -8.63 -22.09
C SER A 415 30.39 -9.64 -21.18
N PHE A 416 29.20 -9.30 -20.70
CA PHE A 416 28.32 -10.09 -19.84
C PHE A 416 26.91 -10.12 -20.41
N SER A 417 26.35 -11.29 -20.64
CA SER A 417 25.02 -11.47 -21.24
C SER A 417 24.33 -12.73 -20.72
N LEU A 418 23.00 -12.78 -20.86
CA LEU A 418 22.21 -13.99 -20.65
C LEU A 418 22.52 -15.00 -21.78
N ASP A 419 22.79 -16.24 -21.40
CA ASP A 419 23.00 -17.39 -22.30
C ASP A 419 21.69 -18.18 -22.44
N LEU A 420 20.75 -17.57 -23.13
CA LEU A 420 19.45 -18.15 -23.38
C LEU A 420 19.12 -17.99 -24.87
N ASP A 421 18.96 -19.13 -25.53
CA ASP A 421 18.54 -19.15 -26.94
C ASP A 421 17.05 -18.79 -27.01
N CYS A 422 16.78 -17.61 -27.53
CA CYS A 422 15.45 -17.03 -27.58
C CYS A 422 15.29 -16.21 -28.87
N ASP A 423 14.19 -16.46 -29.60
CA ASP A 423 13.85 -15.66 -30.78
C ASP A 423 13.68 -14.18 -30.42
N VAL A 424 14.17 -13.30 -31.29
CA VAL A 424 14.12 -11.84 -31.08
C VAL A 424 12.67 -11.33 -30.85
N THR A 425 11.67 -12.02 -31.45
CA THR A 425 10.26 -11.67 -31.29
C THR A 425 9.71 -12.05 -29.91
N ILE A 426 10.35 -12.98 -29.21
CA ILE A 426 9.95 -13.46 -27.87
C ILE A 426 10.66 -12.66 -26.77
N GLN A 427 11.85 -12.12 -27.03
CA GLN A 427 12.65 -11.40 -26.04
C GLN A 427 11.85 -10.31 -25.28
N PRO A 428 11.05 -9.44 -25.95
CA PRO A 428 10.25 -8.40 -25.25
C PRO A 428 9.15 -8.97 -24.33
N VAL A 429 8.70 -10.21 -24.58
CA VAL A 429 7.72 -10.88 -23.72
C VAL A 429 8.39 -11.47 -22.48
N LEU A 430 9.65 -11.87 -22.63
CA LEU A 430 10.41 -12.48 -21.54
C LEU A 430 11.08 -11.43 -20.62
N GLU A 431 11.32 -10.21 -21.10
CA GLU A 431 11.76 -9.03 -20.34
C GLU A 431 10.63 -8.40 -19.54
#